data_c9382a3011e9ee1e8b138fdb19df1ecb
#
_entry.id   c9382a3011e9ee1e8b138fdb19df1ecb
#
_cell.length_a   1.000
_cell.length_b   1.000
_cell.length_c   1.000
_cell.angle_alpha   90.00
_cell.angle_beta   90.00
_cell.angle_gamma   90.00
#
_symmetry.space_group_name_H-M   'P 1'
#
loop_
_entity.id
_entity.type
_entity.pdbx_description
1 polymer ?
#
loop_
_entity_poly.entity_id
_entity_poly.type
_entity_poly.pdbx_seq_one_letter_code
_entity_poly.pdbx_strand_id
1 'polypeptide(L)'
;MEKNDTGKAKAKKPIYKRWWFIFLVVCFIIGTLNNIFGDKSEEIIGKNIENTLSLAGVKDYTLEKDESLDENGQKGYRAKTDFTNTGIIIHVDKDKKVSSLKFDNIEYVKNGEVTGKITDWVVTGKEQVNYKVSAEGAIKSILKSPSTAKFAPFSEWGFSKVRGVVSVTGYVDSQNSFGAMLRNKFIVEFDAKTEKINHLIFEGKDYIK
;
A
#
# COMPACT_ATOMS: atom_id res chain seq x y z
N MET A 1 55.16 62.55 -1.75
CA MET A 1 54.68 62.07 -3.06
C MET A 1 54.12 60.68 -2.86
N GLU A 2 52.85 60.60 -2.55
CA GLU A 2 52.15 59.34 -2.27
C GLU A 2 51.47 58.87 -3.55
N LYS A 3 51.80 57.68 -4.02
CA LYS A 3 51.15 57.06 -5.15
C LYS A 3 49.95 56.27 -4.69
N ASN A 4 48.76 56.76 -4.92
CA ASN A 4 47.53 56.01 -4.75
C ASN A 4 47.42 54.91 -5.83
N ASP A 5 47.55 53.67 -5.40
CA ASP A 5 47.29 52.49 -6.21
C ASP A 5 45.81 52.09 -6.06
N THR A 6 44.97 52.49 -7.01
CA THR A 6 43.55 52.11 -7.07
C THR A 6 43.41 50.72 -7.68
N GLY A 7 43.42 49.71 -6.83
CA GLY A 7 43.12 48.32 -7.21
C GLY A 7 41.71 48.20 -7.78
N LYS A 8 41.59 48.04 -9.10
CA LYS A 8 40.31 47.71 -9.76
C LYS A 8 39.82 46.33 -9.34
N ALA A 9 38.79 46.33 -8.52
CA ALA A 9 38.06 45.09 -8.20
C ALA A 9 37.51 44.42 -9.46
N LYS A 10 37.97 43.22 -9.80
CA LYS A 10 37.45 42.43 -10.91
C LYS A 10 36.00 42.08 -10.65
N ALA A 11 35.05 42.60 -11.43
CA ALA A 11 33.65 42.28 -11.36
C ALA A 11 33.42 40.77 -11.50
N LYS A 12 32.80 40.15 -10.52
CA LYS A 12 32.46 38.71 -10.53
C LYS A 12 31.48 38.48 -11.69
N LYS A 13 31.78 37.55 -12.60
CA LYS A 13 30.91 37.19 -13.71
C LYS A 13 29.54 36.72 -13.15
N PRO A 14 28.41 37.19 -13.71
CA PRO A 14 27.08 36.81 -13.27
C PRO A 14 26.91 35.29 -13.36
N ILE A 15 26.15 34.70 -12.43
CA ILE A 15 26.01 33.23 -12.17
C ILE A 15 25.61 32.48 -13.44
N TYR A 16 24.74 33.03 -14.27
CA TYR A 16 24.30 32.44 -15.54
C TYR A 16 25.38 32.27 -16.61
N LYS A 17 26.53 32.98 -16.48
CA LYS A 17 27.69 32.82 -17.37
C LYS A 17 28.72 31.80 -16.89
N ARG A 18 28.46 31.12 -15.80
CA ARG A 18 29.30 30.02 -15.29
C ARG A 18 28.90 28.71 -15.97
N TRP A 19 29.88 28.03 -16.57
CA TRP A 19 29.64 26.77 -17.31
C TRP A 19 28.86 25.72 -16.48
N TRP A 20 29.15 25.59 -15.20
CA TRP A 20 28.41 24.67 -14.34
C TRP A 20 26.91 25.02 -14.22
N PHE A 21 26.53 26.29 -14.31
CA PHE A 21 25.12 26.71 -14.29
C PHE A 21 24.45 26.36 -15.63
N ILE A 22 25.16 26.49 -16.74
CA ILE A 22 24.67 26.03 -18.05
C ILE A 22 24.51 24.53 -18.05
N PHE A 23 25.44 23.78 -17.44
CA PHE A 23 25.33 22.31 -17.29
C PHE A 23 24.09 21.91 -16.44
N LEU A 24 23.84 22.59 -15.31
CA LEU A 24 22.66 22.37 -14.49
C LEU A 24 21.35 22.67 -15.23
N VAL A 25 21.30 23.77 -15.99
CA VAL A 25 20.13 24.12 -16.80
C VAL A 25 19.91 23.09 -17.92
N VAL A 26 20.97 22.62 -18.55
CA VAL A 26 20.89 21.57 -19.59
C VAL A 26 20.42 20.25 -18.97
N CYS A 27 20.95 19.84 -17.81
CA CYS A 27 20.47 18.65 -17.09
C CYS A 27 19.00 18.78 -16.68
N PHE A 28 18.57 19.96 -16.22
CA PHE A 28 17.17 20.23 -15.88
C PHE A 28 16.27 20.18 -17.11
N ILE A 29 16.70 20.77 -18.23
CA ILE A 29 15.96 20.72 -19.52
C ILE A 29 15.89 19.28 -20.04
N ILE A 30 16.97 18.49 -19.96
CA ILE A 30 16.97 17.09 -20.37
C ILE A 30 16.03 16.28 -19.45
N GLY A 31 16.05 16.53 -18.14
CA GLY A 31 15.12 15.90 -17.18
C GLY A 31 13.66 16.25 -17.45
N THR A 32 13.36 17.52 -17.79
CA THR A 32 11.99 17.93 -18.13
C THR A 32 11.58 17.46 -19.52
N LEU A 33 12.50 17.39 -20.49
CA LEU A 33 12.23 16.84 -21.83
C LEU A 33 11.96 15.33 -21.76
N ASN A 34 12.67 14.56 -20.94
CA ASN A 34 12.36 13.17 -20.71
C ASN A 34 10.98 12.97 -20.06
N ASN A 35 10.51 13.91 -19.21
CA ASN A 35 9.13 13.91 -18.71
C ASN A 35 8.10 14.37 -19.75
N ILE A 36 8.49 15.21 -20.73
CA ILE A 36 7.58 15.72 -21.77
C ILE A 36 7.54 14.76 -22.98
N PHE A 37 8.64 14.06 -23.26
CA PHE A 37 8.76 13.04 -24.30
C PHE A 37 8.77 11.62 -23.73
N GLY A 38 8.31 11.44 -22.48
CA GLY A 38 7.99 10.11 -21.95
C GLY A 38 7.15 9.37 -22.99
N ASP A 39 7.59 8.17 -23.35
CA ASP A 39 7.01 7.40 -24.44
C ASP A 39 5.48 7.34 -24.27
N LYS A 40 4.72 7.98 -25.17
CA LYS A 40 3.25 7.94 -25.17
C LYS A 40 2.69 6.52 -25.03
N SER A 41 3.53 5.54 -25.38
CA SER A 41 3.25 4.13 -25.21
C SER A 41 3.16 3.74 -23.73
N GLU A 42 4.11 4.14 -22.92
CA GLU A 42 4.14 3.85 -21.47
C GLU A 42 3.02 4.61 -20.73
N GLU A 43 2.68 5.82 -21.15
CA GLU A 43 1.53 6.56 -20.60
C GLU A 43 0.19 5.81 -20.84
N ILE A 44 0.00 5.29 -22.05
CA ILE A 44 -1.21 4.52 -22.38
C ILE A 44 -1.24 3.22 -21.57
N ILE A 45 -0.11 2.51 -21.47
CA ILE A 45 0.00 1.29 -20.67
C ILE A 45 -0.33 1.60 -19.20
N GLY A 46 0.25 2.65 -18.62
CA GLY A 46 0.00 3.05 -17.24
C GLY A 46 -1.49 3.30 -16.98
N LYS A 47 -2.19 4.02 -17.86
CA LYS A 47 -3.64 4.25 -17.75
C LYS A 47 -4.46 2.96 -17.85
N ASN A 48 -4.07 2.05 -18.72
CA ASN A 48 -4.78 0.77 -18.87
C ASN A 48 -4.59 -0.11 -17.63
N ILE A 49 -3.38 -0.13 -17.06
CA ILE A 49 -3.09 -0.83 -15.80
C ILE A 49 -3.88 -0.20 -14.65
N GLU A 50 -3.88 1.13 -14.53
CA GLU A 50 -4.64 1.87 -13.50
C GLU A 50 -6.12 1.53 -13.55
N ASN A 51 -6.73 1.59 -14.73
CA ASN A 51 -8.14 1.22 -14.91
C ASN A 51 -8.41 -0.23 -14.49
N THR A 52 -7.55 -1.16 -14.90
CA THR A 52 -7.71 -2.59 -14.58
C THR A 52 -7.56 -2.84 -13.08
N LEU A 53 -6.56 -2.26 -12.43
CA LEU A 53 -6.36 -2.35 -10.98
C LEU A 53 -7.54 -1.73 -10.21
N SER A 54 -8.04 -0.58 -10.66
CA SER A 54 -9.22 0.06 -10.07
C SER A 54 -10.46 -0.84 -10.15
N LEU A 55 -10.71 -1.49 -11.28
CA LEU A 55 -11.79 -2.47 -11.44
C LEU A 55 -11.61 -3.68 -10.53
N ALA A 56 -10.35 -4.12 -10.34
CA ALA A 56 -10.00 -5.17 -9.38
C ALA A 56 -10.01 -4.70 -7.92
N GLY A 57 -10.43 -3.45 -7.65
CA GLY A 57 -10.57 -2.87 -6.32
C GLY A 57 -9.28 -2.31 -5.72
N VAL A 58 -8.16 -2.30 -6.45
CA VAL A 58 -6.85 -1.84 -5.99
C VAL A 58 -6.65 -0.38 -6.39
N LYS A 59 -6.47 0.51 -5.40
CA LYS A 59 -6.31 1.95 -5.62
C LYS A 59 -4.95 2.48 -5.16
N ASP A 60 -4.42 1.91 -4.07
CA ASP A 60 -3.16 2.33 -3.47
C ASP A 60 -2.06 1.33 -3.85
N TYR A 61 -1.19 1.70 -4.78
CA TYR A 61 -0.10 0.87 -5.27
C TYR A 61 1.05 1.70 -5.82
N THR A 62 2.22 1.10 -5.91
CA THR A 62 3.36 1.59 -6.69
C THR A 62 3.57 0.64 -7.87
N LEU A 63 3.58 1.17 -9.10
CA LEU A 63 3.79 0.38 -10.31
C LEU A 63 5.25 0.39 -10.72
N GLU A 64 5.80 -0.79 -10.97
CA GLU A 64 7.17 -0.98 -11.48
C GLU A 64 7.12 -1.88 -12.72
N LYS A 65 7.90 -1.53 -13.75
CA LYS A 65 8.16 -2.43 -14.87
C LYS A 65 9.09 -3.54 -14.38
N ASP A 66 8.74 -4.78 -14.66
CA ASP A 66 9.51 -5.95 -14.25
C ASP A 66 9.81 -6.82 -15.47
N GLU A 67 10.98 -6.57 -16.07
CA GLU A 67 11.41 -7.27 -17.30
C GLU A 67 11.60 -8.79 -17.09
N SER A 68 11.75 -9.24 -15.84
CA SER A 68 11.80 -10.67 -15.54
C SER A 68 10.47 -11.40 -15.77
N LEU A 69 9.38 -10.64 -15.90
CA LEU A 69 8.04 -11.12 -16.18
C LEU A 69 7.69 -11.05 -17.68
N ASP A 70 8.58 -10.49 -18.52
CA ASP A 70 8.32 -10.39 -19.95
C ASP A 70 8.25 -11.80 -20.56
N GLU A 71 7.14 -12.13 -21.17
CA GLU A 71 6.92 -13.43 -21.81
C GLU A 71 6.03 -13.33 -23.06
N ASN A 72 6.28 -14.19 -24.05
CA ASN A 72 5.43 -14.31 -25.26
C ASN A 72 5.11 -12.98 -25.97
N GLY A 73 6.06 -12.00 -25.92
CA GLY A 73 5.87 -10.67 -26.49
C GLY A 73 4.99 -9.74 -25.67
N GLN A 74 4.63 -10.12 -24.45
CA GLN A 74 3.97 -9.29 -23.47
C GLN A 74 4.99 -8.64 -22.54
N LYS A 75 4.70 -7.41 -22.10
CA LYS A 75 5.51 -6.69 -21.10
C LYS A 75 4.99 -6.98 -19.70
N GLY A 76 5.91 -7.23 -18.77
CA GLY A 76 5.63 -7.51 -17.38
C GLY A 76 5.69 -6.26 -16.49
N TYR A 77 4.75 -6.15 -15.57
CA TYR A 77 4.68 -5.11 -14.55
C TYR A 77 4.33 -5.72 -13.21
N ARG A 78 4.76 -5.05 -12.15
CA ARG A 78 4.45 -5.42 -10.77
C ARG A 78 3.83 -4.23 -10.04
N ALA A 79 2.62 -4.39 -9.52
CA ALA A 79 2.02 -3.42 -8.63
C ALA A 79 2.25 -3.85 -7.17
N LYS A 80 3.01 -3.05 -6.42
CA LYS A 80 3.25 -3.24 -4.99
C LYS A 80 2.16 -2.54 -4.20
N THR A 81 1.63 -3.21 -3.19
CA THR A 81 0.55 -2.74 -2.33
C THR A 81 0.92 -2.94 -0.86
N ASP A 82 0.13 -2.39 0.06
CA ASP A 82 0.31 -2.54 1.51
C ASP A 82 -0.18 -3.89 2.07
N PHE A 83 -0.86 -4.69 1.25
CA PHE A 83 -1.45 -5.98 1.67
C PHE A 83 -0.71 -7.21 1.10
N THR A 84 0.34 -7.01 0.31
CA THR A 84 1.16 -8.12 -0.22
C THR A 84 2.62 -7.73 -0.39
N ASN A 85 3.52 -8.65 -0.02
CA ASN A 85 4.96 -8.48 -0.22
C ASN A 85 5.40 -8.92 -1.63
N THR A 86 4.62 -9.77 -2.31
CA THR A 86 4.97 -10.31 -3.64
C THR A 86 4.50 -9.41 -4.77
N GLY A 87 3.52 -8.53 -4.50
CA GLY A 87 2.90 -7.65 -5.48
C GLY A 87 1.89 -8.38 -6.38
N ILE A 88 1.20 -7.58 -7.20
CA ILE A 88 0.27 -8.05 -8.23
C ILE A 88 1.04 -8.10 -9.54
N ILE A 89 1.03 -9.25 -10.20
CA ILE A 89 1.69 -9.47 -11.49
C ILE A 89 0.74 -9.08 -12.61
N ILE A 90 1.23 -8.28 -13.56
CA ILE A 90 0.43 -7.73 -14.65
C ILE A 90 1.19 -7.95 -15.95
N HIS A 91 0.52 -8.51 -16.96
CA HIS A 91 1.05 -8.59 -18.32
C HIS A 91 0.24 -7.69 -19.25
N VAL A 92 0.95 -7.01 -20.13
CA VAL A 92 0.38 -6.10 -21.14
C VAL A 92 0.78 -6.59 -22.51
N ASP A 93 -0.19 -6.74 -23.39
CA ASP A 93 0.01 -7.20 -24.76
C ASP A 93 0.58 -6.11 -25.70
N LYS A 94 0.86 -6.48 -26.96
CA LYS A 94 1.36 -5.57 -27.99
C LYS A 94 0.40 -4.41 -28.30
N ASP A 95 -0.89 -4.60 -28.04
CA ASP A 95 -1.93 -3.59 -28.25
C ASP A 95 -2.10 -2.68 -27.02
N LYS A 96 -1.17 -2.79 -26.04
CA LYS A 96 -1.09 -2.01 -24.78
C LYS A 96 -2.25 -2.29 -23.84
N LYS A 97 -2.95 -3.40 -23.99
CA LYS A 97 -4.03 -3.84 -23.11
C LYS A 97 -3.52 -4.79 -22.05
N VAL A 98 -4.11 -4.73 -20.86
CA VAL A 98 -3.83 -5.72 -19.82
C VAL A 98 -4.41 -7.06 -20.25
N SER A 99 -3.52 -8.02 -20.52
CA SER A 99 -3.86 -9.38 -20.95
C SER A 99 -4.00 -10.33 -19.77
N SER A 100 -3.26 -10.07 -18.67
CA SER A 100 -3.27 -10.88 -17.46
C SER A 100 -3.08 -9.99 -16.23
N LEU A 101 -3.80 -10.28 -15.16
CA LEU A 101 -3.63 -9.72 -13.84
C LEU A 101 -3.75 -10.84 -12.82
N LYS A 102 -2.63 -11.15 -12.13
CA LYS A 102 -2.53 -12.26 -11.17
C LYS A 102 -2.20 -11.76 -9.77
N PHE A 103 -2.93 -12.25 -8.80
CA PHE A 103 -2.64 -12.08 -7.39
C PHE A 103 -2.80 -13.43 -6.68
N ASP A 104 -1.79 -13.83 -5.92
CA ASP A 104 -1.78 -15.08 -5.14
C ASP A 104 -2.16 -16.33 -5.98
N ASN A 105 -1.60 -16.43 -7.19
CA ASN A 105 -1.87 -17.47 -8.20
C ASN A 105 -3.31 -17.48 -8.77
N ILE A 106 -4.13 -16.49 -8.45
CA ILE A 106 -5.48 -16.33 -9.02
C ILE A 106 -5.42 -15.32 -10.15
N GLU A 107 -6.00 -15.69 -11.29
CA GLU A 107 -6.15 -14.84 -12.47
C GLU A 107 -7.42 -14.00 -12.36
N TYR A 108 -7.28 -12.66 -12.41
CA TYR A 108 -8.38 -11.71 -12.30
C TYR A 108 -8.77 -11.05 -13.64
N VAL A 109 -8.03 -11.34 -14.71
CA VAL A 109 -8.37 -10.88 -16.07
C VAL A 109 -8.56 -12.07 -16.97
N LYS A 110 -9.73 -12.19 -17.60
CA LYS A 110 -10.03 -13.21 -18.59
C LYS A 110 -10.66 -12.56 -19.82
N ASN A 111 -10.13 -12.86 -21.01
CA ASN A 111 -10.60 -12.30 -22.28
C ASN A 111 -10.63 -10.76 -22.28
N GLY A 112 -9.68 -10.11 -21.57
CA GLY A 112 -9.60 -8.65 -21.47
C GLY A 112 -10.57 -8.01 -20.47
N GLU A 113 -11.33 -8.80 -19.71
CA GLU A 113 -12.27 -8.33 -18.70
C GLU A 113 -11.84 -8.72 -17.29
N VAL A 114 -12.07 -7.82 -16.31
CA VAL A 114 -11.84 -8.10 -14.90
C VAL A 114 -12.97 -8.96 -14.35
N THR A 115 -12.62 -10.13 -13.80
CA THR A 115 -13.59 -11.16 -13.36
C THR A 115 -13.91 -11.11 -11.86
N GLY A 116 -13.23 -10.24 -11.09
CA GLY A 116 -13.45 -10.13 -9.64
C GLY A 116 -12.62 -9.04 -9.01
N LYS A 117 -12.82 -8.82 -7.72
CA LYS A 117 -12.05 -7.85 -6.94
C LYS A 117 -11.08 -8.55 -6.01
N ILE A 118 -9.81 -8.16 -6.05
CA ILE A 118 -8.78 -8.62 -5.12
C ILE A 118 -9.16 -8.21 -3.69
N THR A 119 -9.70 -7.00 -3.53
CA THR A 119 -10.10 -6.46 -2.21
C THR A 119 -11.28 -7.19 -1.55
N ASP A 120 -11.95 -8.11 -2.25
CA ASP A 120 -12.96 -8.98 -1.62
C ASP A 120 -12.34 -10.09 -0.76
N TRP A 121 -11.03 -10.35 -0.92
CA TRP A 121 -10.30 -11.44 -0.27
C TRP A 121 -9.15 -10.99 0.61
N VAL A 122 -8.76 -9.73 0.56
CA VAL A 122 -7.65 -9.17 1.34
C VAL A 122 -8.14 -8.08 2.28
N VAL A 123 -7.43 -7.90 3.40
CA VAL A 123 -7.60 -6.76 4.31
C VAL A 123 -6.43 -5.82 4.07
N THR A 124 -6.71 -4.64 3.50
CA THR A 124 -5.67 -3.63 3.21
C THR A 124 -5.06 -3.09 4.50
N GLY A 125 -3.85 -2.54 4.46
CA GLY A 125 -3.17 -2.01 5.64
C GLY A 125 -4.01 -0.96 6.39
N LYS A 126 -4.72 -0.12 5.66
CA LYS A 126 -5.66 0.86 6.24
C LYS A 126 -6.84 0.18 6.95
N GLU A 127 -7.43 -0.85 6.34
CA GLU A 127 -8.50 -1.65 6.96
C GLU A 127 -7.98 -2.35 8.21
N GLN A 128 -6.76 -2.94 8.18
CA GLN A 128 -6.16 -3.60 9.34
C GLN A 128 -6.05 -2.66 10.55
N VAL A 129 -5.62 -1.42 10.34
CA VAL A 129 -5.54 -0.41 11.42
C VAL A 129 -6.93 -0.11 11.99
N ASN A 130 -7.94 0.10 11.12
CA ASN A 130 -9.30 0.40 11.55
C ASN A 130 -9.92 -0.76 12.32
N TYR A 131 -9.82 -2.00 11.80
CA TYR A 131 -10.35 -3.19 12.47
C TYR A 131 -9.62 -3.46 13.79
N LYS A 132 -8.30 -3.23 13.86
CA LYS A 132 -7.55 -3.33 15.11
C LYS A 132 -8.10 -2.39 16.18
N VAL A 133 -8.28 -1.12 15.87
CA VAL A 133 -8.81 -0.12 16.81
C VAL A 133 -10.21 -0.51 17.28
N SER A 134 -11.09 -0.94 16.38
CA SER A 134 -12.43 -1.40 16.70
C SER A 134 -12.42 -2.65 17.58
N ALA A 135 -11.57 -3.62 17.25
CA ALA A 135 -11.42 -4.85 18.05
C ALA A 135 -10.87 -4.56 19.46
N GLU A 136 -9.87 -3.68 19.59
CA GLU A 136 -9.36 -3.27 20.91
C GLU A 136 -10.45 -2.64 21.78
N GLY A 137 -11.27 -1.76 21.19
CA GLY A 137 -12.40 -1.14 21.88
C GLY A 137 -13.42 -2.16 22.35
N ALA A 138 -13.79 -3.09 21.47
CA ALA A 138 -14.74 -4.16 21.78
C ALA A 138 -14.22 -5.10 22.88
N ILE A 139 -12.97 -5.55 22.78
CA ILE A 139 -12.35 -6.38 23.83
C ILE A 139 -12.28 -5.64 25.16
N LYS A 140 -11.85 -4.38 25.19
CA LYS A 140 -11.81 -3.57 26.42
C LYS A 140 -13.19 -3.49 27.10
N SER A 141 -14.28 -3.42 26.33
CA SER A 141 -15.62 -3.30 26.90
C SER A 141 -16.09 -4.52 27.70
N ILE A 142 -15.49 -5.71 27.48
CA ILE A 142 -15.83 -6.96 28.14
C ILE A 142 -14.83 -7.39 29.25
N LEU A 143 -13.66 -6.73 29.32
CA LEU A 143 -12.63 -7.04 30.29
C LEU A 143 -13.07 -6.63 31.70
N LYS A 144 -12.66 -7.39 32.73
CA LYS A 144 -12.86 -7.05 34.16
C LYS A 144 -12.06 -5.81 34.59
N SER A 145 -10.87 -5.65 34.05
CA SER A 145 -9.96 -4.53 34.36
C SER A 145 -9.45 -3.90 33.08
N PRO A 146 -10.26 -3.13 32.32
CA PRO A 146 -9.91 -2.60 31.00
C PRO A 146 -8.66 -1.69 31.00
N SER A 147 -8.40 -0.99 32.11
CA SER A 147 -7.25 -0.10 32.27
C SER A 147 -5.90 -0.84 32.30
N THR A 148 -5.90 -2.13 32.58
CA THR A 148 -4.69 -2.97 32.61
C THR A 148 -4.41 -3.67 31.30
N ALA A 149 -5.28 -3.52 30.29
CA ALA A 149 -5.19 -4.21 29.01
C ALA A 149 -3.93 -3.81 28.23
N LYS A 150 -3.13 -4.82 27.88
CA LYS A 150 -1.96 -4.71 27.00
C LYS A 150 -2.15 -5.66 25.82
N PHE A 151 -2.42 -5.10 24.66
CA PHE A 151 -2.62 -5.87 23.44
C PHE A 151 -1.29 -6.31 22.82
N ALA A 152 -1.34 -7.35 22.03
CA ALA A 152 -0.23 -7.83 21.21
C ALA A 152 0.39 -6.70 20.35
N PRO A 153 1.70 -6.77 20.04
CA PRO A 153 2.28 -5.95 18.97
C PRO A 153 1.54 -6.17 17.64
N PHE A 154 1.49 -5.15 16.78
CA PHE A 154 0.74 -5.23 15.51
C PHE A 154 1.13 -6.45 14.65
N SER A 155 2.40 -6.82 14.65
CA SER A 155 2.93 -7.97 13.90
C SER A 155 2.39 -9.33 14.36
N GLU A 156 1.76 -9.40 15.53
CA GLU A 156 1.17 -10.61 16.09
C GLU A 156 -0.37 -10.65 15.99
N TRP A 157 -0.95 -9.66 15.29
CA TRP A 157 -2.35 -9.67 14.92
C TRP A 157 -2.58 -10.44 13.63
N GLY A 158 -3.63 -11.22 13.57
CA GLY A 158 -4.08 -11.90 12.35
C GLY A 158 -5.30 -11.21 11.76
N PHE A 159 -5.27 -11.03 10.43
CA PHE A 159 -6.39 -10.47 9.67
C PHE A 159 -6.70 -11.40 8.50
N SER A 160 -7.94 -11.75 8.31
CA SER A 160 -8.41 -12.52 7.17
C SER A 160 -9.76 -12.01 6.69
N LYS A 161 -10.04 -12.13 5.39
CA LYS A 161 -11.31 -11.73 4.80
C LYS A 161 -11.84 -12.85 3.91
N VAL A 162 -12.96 -13.40 4.25
CA VAL A 162 -13.57 -14.51 3.51
C VAL A 162 -15.09 -14.29 3.44
N ARG A 163 -15.63 -14.31 2.24
CA ARG A 163 -17.08 -14.22 1.98
C ARG A 163 -17.76 -13.03 2.69
N GLY A 164 -17.10 -11.89 2.72
CA GLY A 164 -17.65 -10.67 3.32
C GLY A 164 -17.56 -10.61 4.87
N VAL A 165 -16.86 -11.56 5.48
CA VAL A 165 -16.52 -11.54 6.91
C VAL A 165 -15.03 -11.23 7.07
N VAL A 166 -14.72 -10.23 7.89
CA VAL A 166 -13.35 -9.95 8.33
C VAL A 166 -13.13 -10.53 9.71
N SER A 167 -12.22 -11.47 9.86
CA SER A 167 -11.82 -12.06 11.13
C SER A 167 -10.52 -11.46 11.61
N VAL A 168 -10.53 -10.90 12.81
CA VAL A 168 -9.38 -10.28 13.48
C VAL A 168 -9.02 -11.11 14.70
N THR A 169 -7.78 -11.56 14.77
CA THR A 169 -7.29 -12.39 15.88
C THR A 169 -6.10 -11.74 16.57
N GLY A 170 -5.96 -12.02 17.84
CA GLY A 170 -4.87 -11.51 18.67
C GLY A 170 -4.93 -12.03 20.08
N TYR A 171 -4.16 -11.40 20.96
CA TYR A 171 -4.25 -11.63 22.39
C TYR A 171 -4.17 -10.31 23.17
N VAL A 172 -4.66 -10.36 24.40
CA VAL A 172 -4.56 -9.28 25.37
C VAL A 172 -4.12 -9.84 26.73
N ASP A 173 -3.16 -9.14 27.35
CA ASP A 173 -2.79 -9.36 28.74
C ASP A 173 -3.61 -8.39 29.60
N SER A 174 -4.40 -8.90 30.56
CA SER A 174 -5.21 -8.08 31.45
C SER A 174 -5.38 -8.73 32.81
N GLN A 175 -5.65 -7.91 33.84
CA GLN A 175 -5.92 -8.43 35.16
C GLN A 175 -7.32 -9.05 35.28
N ASN A 176 -7.38 -10.22 35.91
CA ASN A 176 -8.65 -10.84 36.34
C ASN A 176 -9.19 -10.18 37.62
N SER A 177 -10.32 -10.67 38.15
CA SER A 177 -10.94 -10.15 39.37
C SER A 177 -10.07 -10.29 40.66
N PHE A 178 -9.02 -11.11 40.60
CA PHE A 178 -8.08 -11.33 41.70
C PHE A 178 -6.77 -10.55 41.55
N GLY A 179 -6.64 -9.70 40.48
CA GLY A 179 -5.47 -8.91 40.21
C GLY A 179 -4.34 -9.65 39.47
N ALA A 180 -4.52 -10.93 39.12
CA ALA A 180 -3.53 -11.70 38.37
C ALA A 180 -3.58 -11.33 36.88
N MET A 181 -2.41 -11.09 36.27
CA MET A 181 -2.27 -10.87 34.81
C MET A 181 -2.46 -12.18 34.08
N LEU A 182 -3.40 -12.22 33.14
CA LEU A 182 -3.69 -13.36 32.30
C LEU A 182 -3.62 -12.95 30.83
N ARG A 183 -3.06 -13.85 30.01
CA ARG A 183 -3.06 -13.71 28.54
C ARG A 183 -4.23 -14.49 27.98
N ASN A 184 -5.11 -13.78 27.29
CA ASN A 184 -6.25 -14.38 26.63
C ASN A 184 -6.25 -14.06 25.15
N LYS A 185 -6.51 -15.10 24.33
CA LYS A 185 -6.72 -14.94 22.88
C LYS A 185 -8.14 -14.49 22.61
N PHE A 186 -8.31 -13.75 21.52
CA PHE A 186 -9.61 -13.32 21.05
C PHE A 186 -9.75 -13.47 19.53
N ILE A 187 -11.01 -13.53 19.09
CA ILE A 187 -11.42 -13.42 17.69
C ILE A 187 -12.56 -12.40 17.66
N VAL A 188 -12.44 -11.40 16.79
CA VAL A 188 -13.52 -10.45 16.52
C VAL A 188 -13.85 -10.54 15.03
N GLU A 189 -15.09 -10.85 14.72
CA GLU A 189 -15.57 -10.96 13.35
C GLU A 189 -16.46 -9.77 13.00
N PHE A 190 -16.17 -9.18 11.85
CA PHE A 190 -16.87 -8.02 11.32
C PHE A 190 -17.55 -8.35 10.01
N ASP A 191 -18.70 -7.77 9.77
CA ASP A 191 -19.25 -7.67 8.42
C ASP A 191 -18.41 -6.67 7.61
N ALA A 192 -17.83 -7.12 6.52
CA ALA A 192 -16.88 -6.33 5.71
C ALA A 192 -17.53 -5.10 5.05
N LYS A 193 -18.87 -5.09 4.88
CA LYS A 193 -19.59 -4.00 4.22
C LYS A 193 -20.04 -2.93 5.21
N THR A 194 -20.50 -3.35 6.39
CA THR A 194 -21.08 -2.46 7.40
C THR A 194 -20.14 -2.15 8.54
N GLU A 195 -19.00 -2.87 8.61
CA GLU A 195 -18.00 -2.82 9.69
C GLU A 195 -18.57 -3.14 11.09
N LYS A 196 -19.78 -3.68 11.14
CA LYS A 196 -20.40 -4.11 12.40
C LYS A 196 -19.78 -5.41 12.89
N ILE A 197 -19.64 -5.53 14.20
CA ILE A 197 -19.17 -6.75 14.84
C ILE A 197 -20.30 -7.77 14.84
N ASN A 198 -20.05 -8.94 14.23
CA ASN A 198 -20.96 -10.08 14.22
C ASN A 198 -20.70 -11.03 15.38
N HIS A 199 -19.39 -11.26 15.69
CA HIS A 199 -18.97 -12.15 16.77
C HIS A 199 -17.81 -11.53 17.55
N LEU A 200 -17.83 -11.68 18.87
CA LEU A 200 -16.79 -11.28 19.80
C LEU A 200 -16.45 -12.47 20.69
N ILE A 201 -15.48 -13.26 20.26
CA ILE A 201 -15.09 -14.48 20.95
C ILE A 201 -13.89 -14.18 21.85
N PHE A 202 -14.08 -14.36 23.16
CA PHE A 202 -13.07 -14.18 24.19
C PHE A 202 -13.16 -15.31 25.20
N GLU A 203 -12.02 -15.95 25.51
CA GLU A 203 -11.99 -17.13 26.41
C GLU A 203 -12.94 -18.25 25.94
N GLY A 204 -13.12 -18.43 24.64
CA GLY A 204 -14.01 -19.43 24.06
C GLY A 204 -15.50 -19.11 24.13
N LYS A 205 -15.90 -17.96 24.67
CA LYS A 205 -17.27 -17.48 24.74
C LYS A 205 -17.53 -16.37 23.76
N ASP A 206 -18.63 -16.44 23.02
CA ASP A 206 -19.12 -15.33 22.19
C ASP A 206 -19.93 -14.35 23.04
N TYR A 207 -19.59 -13.08 23.00
CA TYR A 207 -20.24 -12.00 23.78
C TYR A 207 -21.27 -11.21 22.95
N ILE A 208 -21.35 -11.47 21.64
CA ILE A 208 -22.37 -10.91 20.74
C ILE A 208 -23.25 -12.08 20.29
N LYS A 209 -24.49 -12.02 20.61
CA LYS A 209 -25.51 -13.01 20.21
C LYS A 209 -26.51 -12.37 19.26
#